data_507fd135d1562a2c0f1e73a9bf614392
#
_entry.id   507fd135d1562a2c0f1e73a9bf614392
#
_cell.length_a   1.000
_cell.length_b   1.000
_cell.length_c   1.000
_cell.angle_alpha   90.00
_cell.angle_beta   90.00
_cell.angle_gamma   90.00
#
_symmetry.space_group_name_H-M   'P 1'
#
loop_
_entity.id
_entity.type
_entity.pdbx_description
1 polymer ?
#
loop_
_entity_poly.entity_id
_entity_poly.type
_entity_poly.pdbx_seq_one_letter_code
_entity_poly.pdbx_strand_id
1 'polypeptide(L)'
;MIKIDFGCGASKKPGFTDVDILKLDGVDIVHNLTSFPYPFEDNSVDEIWMDNVLEHLPNPMRVVEELWRISKKDTKITIAVPYFRSHYAFIDPTHVNFFGVNWFNYFDPRHVFWTKMQYSHARLNVDKFVFDREWTDNNTCGFLHRMLINFAKRRPNTYESKLSHLIPLNSLTFYLTVIK
;
A
#
# COMPACT_ATOMS: atom_id res chain seq x y z
N MET A 1 -1.79 -12.04 18.82
CA MET A 1 -1.45 -10.97 17.83
C MET A 1 -1.91 -11.49 16.48
N ILE A 2 -2.88 -10.82 15.86
CA ILE A 2 -3.44 -11.19 14.55
C ILE A 2 -2.75 -10.36 13.49
N LYS A 3 -2.03 -11.02 12.57
CA LYS A 3 -1.35 -10.39 11.44
C LYS A 3 -1.93 -10.96 10.16
N ILE A 4 -2.21 -10.12 9.18
CA ILE A 4 -2.89 -10.53 7.95
C ILE A 4 -2.08 -10.11 6.73
N ASP A 5 -1.88 -11.04 5.80
CA ASP A 5 -1.34 -10.79 4.47
C ASP A 5 -2.48 -10.91 3.45
N PHE A 6 -2.92 -9.78 2.92
CA PHE A 6 -3.99 -9.72 1.93
C PHE A 6 -3.44 -9.83 0.52
N GLY A 7 -3.99 -10.76 -0.27
CA GLY A 7 -3.53 -11.04 -1.63
C GLY A 7 -2.18 -11.74 -1.64
N CYS A 8 -1.99 -12.69 -0.73
CA CYS A 8 -0.72 -13.40 -0.52
C CYS A 8 -0.25 -14.21 -1.75
N GLY A 9 -1.17 -14.55 -2.67
CA GLY A 9 -0.86 -15.43 -3.79
C GLY A 9 -0.34 -16.79 -3.29
N ALA A 10 0.71 -17.30 -3.96
CA ALA A 10 1.39 -18.53 -3.55
C ALA A 10 2.52 -18.32 -2.52
N SER A 11 2.75 -17.07 -2.07
CA SER A 11 3.88 -16.72 -1.22
C SER A 11 3.43 -16.52 0.22
N LYS A 12 3.73 -17.47 1.10
CA LYS A 12 3.44 -17.37 2.53
C LYS A 12 4.37 -16.39 3.23
N LYS A 13 3.77 -15.51 4.04
CA LYS A 13 4.51 -14.64 4.96
C LYS A 13 4.52 -15.25 6.36
N PRO A 14 5.70 -15.67 6.91
CA PRO A 14 5.77 -16.32 8.21
C PRO A 14 5.12 -15.47 9.32
N GLY A 15 4.19 -16.08 10.07
CA GLY A 15 3.50 -15.44 11.20
C GLY A 15 2.31 -14.57 10.81
N PHE A 16 1.91 -14.56 9.53
CA PHE A 16 0.67 -13.94 9.04
C PHE A 16 -0.39 -14.99 8.73
N THR A 17 -1.64 -14.57 8.82
CA THR A 17 -2.79 -15.28 8.25
C THR A 17 -2.91 -14.84 6.80
N ASP A 18 -2.79 -15.78 5.88
CA ASP A 18 -2.74 -15.53 4.45
C ASP A 18 -4.17 -15.53 3.86
N VAL A 19 -4.55 -14.42 3.22
CA VAL A 19 -5.88 -14.20 2.63
C VAL A 19 -5.74 -13.96 1.13
N ASP A 20 -6.47 -14.74 0.32
CA ASP A 20 -6.50 -14.57 -1.14
C ASP A 20 -7.88 -14.87 -1.70
N ILE A 21 -8.16 -14.43 -2.92
CA ILE A 21 -9.39 -14.79 -3.65
C ILE A 21 -9.34 -16.23 -4.17
N LEU A 22 -8.13 -16.73 -4.44
CA LEU A 22 -7.91 -18.08 -4.94
C LEU A 22 -7.60 -19.04 -3.79
N LYS A 23 -8.12 -20.25 -3.88
CA LYS A 23 -7.78 -21.34 -2.96
C LYS A 23 -6.47 -21.99 -3.40
N LEU A 24 -5.35 -21.39 -3.01
CA LEU A 24 -4.00 -21.90 -3.27
C LEU A 24 -3.45 -22.62 -2.03
N ASP A 25 -2.41 -23.46 -2.24
CA ASP A 25 -1.67 -24.05 -1.13
C ASP A 25 -1.07 -22.95 -0.27
N GLY A 26 -1.47 -22.97 1.02
CA GLY A 26 -0.98 -21.98 1.98
C GLY A 26 -1.94 -20.83 2.26
N VAL A 27 -3.00 -20.64 1.47
CA VAL A 27 -4.05 -19.66 1.79
C VAL A 27 -4.87 -20.17 2.96
N ASP A 28 -4.90 -19.39 4.04
CA ASP A 28 -5.65 -19.72 5.26
C ASP A 28 -7.12 -19.35 5.14
N ILE A 29 -7.41 -18.20 4.50
CA ILE A 29 -8.78 -17.68 4.32
C ILE A 29 -8.99 -17.31 2.85
N VAL A 30 -9.98 -17.92 2.21
CA VAL A 30 -10.41 -17.54 0.86
C VAL A 30 -11.43 -16.41 0.97
N HIS A 31 -11.08 -15.21 0.50
CA HIS A 31 -11.96 -14.05 0.54
C HIS A 31 -11.73 -13.11 -0.65
N ASN A 32 -12.82 -12.66 -1.26
CA ASN A 32 -12.76 -11.63 -2.30
C ASN A 32 -12.74 -10.24 -1.67
N LEU A 33 -11.63 -9.51 -1.83
CA LEU A 33 -11.43 -8.18 -1.25
C LEU A 33 -12.35 -7.07 -1.82
N THR A 34 -13.14 -7.39 -2.86
CA THR A 34 -14.22 -6.52 -3.32
C THR A 34 -15.53 -6.73 -2.57
N SER A 35 -15.62 -7.78 -1.74
CA SER A 35 -16.79 -8.13 -0.92
C SER A 35 -16.61 -7.62 0.51
N PHE A 36 -17.57 -6.86 1.00
CA PHE A 36 -17.55 -6.24 2.32
C PHE A 36 -18.73 -6.73 3.18
N PRO A 37 -18.59 -6.83 4.52
CA PRO A 37 -17.35 -6.58 5.29
C PRO A 37 -16.35 -7.73 5.17
N TYR A 38 -15.07 -7.46 5.48
CA TYR A 38 -14.06 -8.52 5.60
C TYR A 38 -14.35 -9.42 6.81
N PRO A 39 -13.95 -10.72 6.76
CA PRO A 39 -14.31 -11.72 7.78
C PRO A 39 -13.49 -11.57 9.08
N PHE A 40 -13.33 -10.33 9.53
CA PHE A 40 -12.61 -9.97 10.75
C PHE A 40 -13.45 -9.00 11.57
N GLU A 41 -13.40 -9.14 12.89
CA GLU A 41 -14.08 -8.24 13.81
C GLU A 41 -13.44 -6.85 13.81
N ASP A 42 -14.21 -5.84 14.20
CA ASP A 42 -13.72 -4.49 14.41
C ASP A 42 -12.60 -4.49 15.45
N ASN A 43 -11.55 -3.73 15.19
CA ASN A 43 -10.43 -3.55 16.12
C ASN A 43 -9.79 -4.88 16.59
N SER A 44 -9.67 -5.86 15.70
CA SER A 44 -9.13 -7.20 16.04
C SER A 44 -7.70 -7.40 15.55
N VAL A 45 -7.28 -6.72 14.47
CA VAL A 45 -6.03 -6.95 13.75
C VAL A 45 -4.90 -6.08 14.28
N ASP A 46 -3.71 -6.66 14.43
CA ASP A 46 -2.51 -6.00 14.97
C ASP A 46 -1.51 -5.55 13.88
N GLU A 47 -1.50 -6.21 12.71
CA GLU A 47 -0.60 -5.86 11.60
C GLU A 47 -1.21 -6.29 10.27
N ILE A 48 -1.06 -5.46 9.22
CA ILE A 48 -1.56 -5.75 7.87
C ILE A 48 -0.43 -5.58 6.85
N TRP A 49 -0.35 -6.52 5.93
CA TRP A 49 0.48 -6.47 4.74
C TRP A 49 -0.38 -6.62 3.50
N MET A 50 -0.08 -5.83 2.46
CA MET A 50 -0.73 -5.90 1.16
C MET A 50 0.31 -5.51 0.10
N ASP A 51 0.65 -6.42 -0.81
CA ASP A 51 1.73 -6.23 -1.78
C ASP A 51 1.23 -6.52 -3.20
N ASN A 52 1.17 -5.49 -4.04
CA ASN A 52 0.63 -5.54 -5.40
C ASN A 52 -0.81 -6.12 -5.47
N VAL A 53 -1.70 -5.53 -4.68
CA VAL A 53 -3.12 -5.94 -4.60
C VAL A 53 -4.06 -4.76 -4.79
N LEU A 54 -3.75 -3.61 -4.15
CA LEU A 54 -4.67 -2.48 -4.09
C LEU A 54 -4.95 -1.87 -5.48
N GLU A 55 -4.01 -1.98 -6.41
CA GLU A 55 -4.13 -1.54 -7.79
C GLU A 55 -5.19 -2.29 -8.59
N HIS A 56 -5.50 -3.53 -8.20
CA HIS A 56 -6.51 -4.37 -8.85
C HIS A 56 -7.93 -4.13 -8.33
N LEU A 57 -8.08 -3.49 -7.15
CA LEU A 57 -9.37 -3.39 -6.47
C LEU A 57 -10.16 -2.17 -6.94
N PRO A 58 -11.39 -2.29 -7.45
CA PRO A 58 -12.12 -1.20 -8.10
C PRO A 58 -12.48 -0.04 -7.17
N ASN A 59 -12.51 -0.26 -5.86
CA ASN A 59 -12.79 0.79 -4.87
C ASN A 59 -11.73 0.79 -3.75
N PRO A 60 -10.52 1.30 -4.01
CA PRO A 60 -9.42 1.27 -3.05
C PRO A 60 -9.69 2.12 -1.80
N MET A 61 -10.53 3.16 -1.89
CA MET A 61 -10.94 3.97 -0.74
C MET A 61 -11.68 3.10 0.29
N ARG A 62 -12.68 2.33 -0.18
CA ARG A 62 -13.45 1.44 0.69
C ARG A 62 -12.62 0.30 1.26
N VAL A 63 -11.67 -0.21 0.50
CA VAL A 63 -10.70 -1.19 1.01
C VAL A 63 -9.94 -0.60 2.19
N VAL A 64 -9.39 0.62 2.06
CA VAL A 64 -8.66 1.28 3.16
C VAL A 64 -9.55 1.54 4.37
N GLU A 65 -10.83 1.90 4.18
CA GLU A 65 -11.81 2.02 5.27
C GLU A 65 -12.00 0.70 6.00
N GLU A 66 -12.05 -0.39 5.26
CA GLU A 66 -12.23 -1.72 5.83
C GLU A 66 -10.97 -2.20 6.56
N LEU A 67 -9.78 -1.96 5.99
CA LEU A 67 -8.51 -2.19 6.70
C LEU A 67 -8.48 -1.40 8.01
N TRP A 68 -8.93 -0.14 7.99
CA TRP A 68 -9.05 0.69 9.18
C TRP A 68 -10.06 0.10 10.17
N ARG A 69 -11.25 -0.34 9.74
CA ARG A 69 -12.29 -0.92 10.60
C ARG A 69 -11.76 -2.10 11.41
N ILE A 70 -11.13 -3.07 10.73
CA ILE A 70 -10.63 -4.30 11.37
C ILE A 70 -9.40 -4.07 12.24
N SER A 71 -8.64 -3.01 11.99
CA SER A 71 -7.40 -2.70 12.71
C SER A 71 -7.66 -2.16 14.11
N LYS A 72 -6.81 -2.55 15.06
CA LYS A 72 -6.69 -1.89 16.36
C LYS A 72 -6.08 -0.49 16.21
N LYS A 73 -6.17 0.32 17.25
CA LYS A 73 -5.36 1.53 17.36
C LYS A 73 -3.87 1.16 17.28
N ASP A 74 -3.08 1.99 16.59
CA ASP A 74 -1.64 1.84 16.40
C ASP A 74 -1.21 0.62 15.55
N THR A 75 -2.16 -0.11 14.92
CA THR A 75 -1.88 -1.16 13.93
C THR A 75 -0.99 -0.61 12.82
N LYS A 76 0.02 -1.39 12.44
CA LYS A 76 0.89 -1.08 11.31
C LYS A 76 0.33 -1.72 10.04
N ILE A 77 0.18 -0.89 9.01
CA ILE A 77 -0.25 -1.32 7.68
C ILE A 77 0.87 -1.03 6.69
N THR A 78 1.32 -2.06 5.98
CA THR A 78 2.28 -1.91 4.88
C THR A 78 1.57 -2.20 3.57
N ILE A 79 1.60 -1.25 2.64
CA ILE A 79 1.00 -1.39 1.31
C ILE A 79 2.05 -1.07 0.27
N ALA A 80 2.35 -2.04 -0.59
CA ALA A 80 3.19 -1.86 -1.77
C ALA A 80 2.33 -1.87 -3.03
N VAL A 81 2.61 -0.95 -3.95
CA VAL A 81 1.88 -0.78 -5.22
C VAL A 81 2.83 -0.32 -6.32
N PRO A 82 2.54 -0.57 -7.59
CA PRO A 82 3.26 0.04 -8.69
C PRO A 82 3.16 1.58 -8.64
N TYR A 83 4.28 2.25 -8.87
CA TYR A 83 4.27 3.71 -9.00
C TYR A 83 3.64 4.13 -10.33
N PHE A 84 2.77 5.13 -10.34
CA PHE A 84 1.94 5.49 -11.51
C PHE A 84 2.73 5.87 -12.77
N ARG A 85 4.02 6.22 -12.65
CA ARG A 85 4.91 6.49 -13.79
C ARG A 85 5.68 5.26 -14.26
N SER A 86 5.65 4.19 -13.50
CA SER A 86 6.29 2.92 -13.85
C SER A 86 5.56 2.23 -15.00
N HIS A 87 6.31 1.54 -15.86
CA HIS A 87 5.70 0.62 -16.82
C HIS A 87 4.94 -0.52 -16.13
N TYR A 88 5.34 -0.92 -14.91
CA TYR A 88 4.62 -1.92 -14.11
C TYR A 88 3.19 -1.51 -13.75
N ALA A 89 2.89 -0.21 -13.72
CA ALA A 89 1.53 0.26 -13.50
C ALA A 89 0.58 -0.07 -14.68
N PHE A 90 1.13 -0.36 -15.87
CA PHE A 90 0.36 -0.54 -17.10
C PHE A 90 0.56 -1.91 -17.76
N ILE A 91 1.51 -2.73 -17.28
CA ILE A 91 1.82 -4.04 -17.88
C ILE A 91 0.73 -5.08 -17.60
N ASP A 92 0.07 -4.98 -16.46
CA ASP A 92 -1.02 -5.88 -16.10
C ASP A 92 -2.37 -5.26 -16.51
N PRO A 93 -3.17 -5.94 -17.34
CA PRO A 93 -4.46 -5.43 -17.83
C PRO A 93 -5.53 -5.32 -16.73
N THR A 94 -5.29 -5.88 -15.55
CA THR A 94 -6.22 -5.84 -14.41
C THR A 94 -5.94 -4.67 -13.44
N HIS A 95 -4.89 -3.87 -13.68
CA HIS A 95 -4.64 -2.65 -12.93
C HIS A 95 -5.65 -1.58 -13.28
N VAL A 96 -6.45 -1.18 -12.32
CA VAL A 96 -7.50 -0.16 -12.47
C VAL A 96 -7.22 1.11 -11.66
N ASN A 97 -6.20 1.09 -10.79
CA ASN A 97 -5.80 2.24 -9.98
C ASN A 97 -4.32 2.55 -10.12
N PHE A 98 -4.00 3.85 -10.01
CA PHE A 98 -2.65 4.38 -10.15
C PHE A 98 -2.28 5.21 -8.93
N PHE A 99 -1.09 4.94 -8.36
CA PHE A 99 -0.69 5.49 -7.07
C PHE A 99 0.51 6.42 -7.20
N GLY A 100 0.35 7.64 -6.67
CA GLY A 100 1.41 8.61 -6.47
C GLY A 100 1.76 8.79 -4.98
N VAL A 101 2.78 9.59 -4.69
CA VAL A 101 3.31 9.76 -3.32
C VAL A 101 2.30 10.34 -2.33
N ASN A 102 1.30 11.06 -2.82
CA ASN A 102 0.31 11.74 -1.98
C ASN A 102 -1.00 10.95 -1.79
N TRP A 103 -1.11 9.74 -2.33
CA TRP A 103 -2.39 9.03 -2.37
C TRP A 103 -2.97 8.80 -0.97
N PHE A 104 -2.15 8.34 0.00
CA PHE A 104 -2.61 8.10 1.38
C PHE A 104 -2.74 9.37 2.23
N ASN A 105 -2.30 10.54 1.75
CA ASN A 105 -2.48 11.81 2.45
C ASN A 105 -3.95 12.22 2.60
N TYR A 106 -4.84 11.63 1.82
CA TYR A 106 -6.31 11.80 1.97
C TYR A 106 -6.89 11.09 3.21
N PHE A 107 -6.09 10.24 3.87
CA PHE A 107 -6.44 9.56 5.11
C PHE A 107 -5.66 10.10 6.32
N ASP A 108 -4.66 10.98 6.11
CA ASP A 108 -3.82 11.52 7.18
C ASP A 108 -4.40 12.82 7.74
N PRO A 109 -4.93 12.83 8.99
CA PRO A 109 -5.53 14.03 9.59
C PRO A 109 -4.56 15.22 9.72
N ARG A 110 -3.26 14.98 9.66
CA ARG A 110 -2.22 16.03 9.69
C ARG A 110 -2.04 16.71 8.34
N HIS A 111 -2.56 16.11 7.26
CA HIS A 111 -2.37 16.61 5.91
C HIS A 111 -3.56 17.45 5.44
N VAL A 112 -3.26 18.52 4.67
CA VAL A 112 -4.27 19.45 4.15
C VAL A 112 -5.30 18.78 3.23
N PHE A 113 -4.98 17.67 2.57
CA PHE A 113 -5.93 16.95 1.73
C PHE A 113 -7.05 16.33 2.56
N TRP A 114 -6.72 15.70 3.68
CA TRP A 114 -7.74 15.15 4.57
C TRP A 114 -8.64 16.26 5.14
N THR A 115 -8.05 17.35 5.65
CA THR A 115 -8.81 18.43 6.29
C THR A 115 -9.76 19.15 5.32
N LYS A 116 -9.40 19.26 4.04
CA LYS A 116 -10.21 19.93 3.03
C LYS A 116 -11.23 19.03 2.36
N MET A 117 -10.88 17.77 2.08
CA MET A 117 -11.68 16.91 1.20
C MET A 117 -12.60 15.95 1.96
N GLN A 118 -12.16 15.44 3.11
CA GLN A 118 -12.94 14.54 3.98
C GLN A 118 -13.62 13.39 3.23
N TYR A 119 -12.92 12.77 2.26
CA TYR A 119 -13.47 11.69 1.44
C TYR A 119 -13.72 10.41 2.22
N SER A 120 -13.05 10.24 3.37
CA SER A 120 -13.13 9.04 4.20
C SER A 120 -13.14 9.40 5.68
N HIS A 121 -13.82 8.57 6.48
CA HIS A 121 -13.77 8.62 7.94
C HIS A 121 -12.55 7.88 8.52
N ALA A 122 -11.90 7.01 7.73
CA ALA A 122 -10.70 6.31 8.15
C ALA A 122 -9.53 7.27 8.37
N ARG A 123 -8.76 7.05 9.42
CA ARG A 123 -7.63 7.91 9.79
C ARG A 123 -6.36 7.09 9.91
N LEU A 124 -5.36 7.48 9.12
CA LEU A 124 -4.05 6.84 9.07
C LEU A 124 -2.96 7.91 9.17
N ASN A 125 -1.92 7.67 9.96
CA ASN A 125 -0.67 8.41 9.82
C ASN A 125 0.12 7.80 8.67
N VAL A 126 0.54 8.61 7.71
CA VAL A 126 1.57 8.22 6.75
C VAL A 126 2.93 8.39 7.45
N ASP A 127 3.47 7.29 7.96
CA ASP A 127 4.74 7.32 8.70
C ASP A 127 5.91 7.58 7.76
N LYS A 128 5.93 6.88 6.63
CA LYS A 128 6.88 7.04 5.53
C LYS A 128 6.37 6.32 4.28
N PHE A 129 6.99 6.63 3.15
CA PHE A 129 6.97 5.78 1.96
C PHE A 129 8.39 5.55 1.44
N VAL A 130 8.56 4.49 0.66
CA VAL A 130 9.84 4.10 0.06
C VAL A 130 9.60 3.77 -1.40
N PHE A 131 10.44 4.30 -2.28
CA PHE A 131 10.50 3.88 -3.67
C PHE A 131 11.36 2.65 -3.82
N ASP A 132 10.97 1.74 -4.70
CA ASP A 132 11.74 0.55 -5.12
C ASP A 132 12.33 -0.21 -3.92
N ARG A 133 11.47 -0.54 -2.94
CA ARG A 133 11.85 -1.20 -1.69
C ARG A 133 12.71 -2.43 -1.93
N GLU A 134 12.33 -3.31 -2.85
CA GLU A 134 13.04 -4.56 -3.13
C GLU A 134 14.49 -4.34 -3.55
N TRP A 135 14.74 -3.30 -4.32
CA TRP A 135 16.09 -2.95 -4.80
C TRP A 135 16.91 -2.28 -3.71
N THR A 136 16.27 -1.51 -2.83
CA THR A 136 16.95 -0.85 -1.71
C THR A 136 17.28 -1.83 -0.60
N ASP A 137 16.39 -2.73 -0.25
CA ASP A 137 16.58 -3.70 0.82
C ASP A 137 17.64 -4.75 0.44
N ASN A 138 17.66 -5.20 -0.82
CA ASN A 138 18.62 -6.16 -1.33
C ASN A 138 19.94 -5.53 -1.79
N ASN A 139 20.11 -4.21 -1.66
CA ASN A 139 21.31 -3.47 -2.06
C ASN A 139 21.74 -3.70 -3.52
N THR A 140 20.78 -4.01 -4.41
CA THR A 140 21.01 -4.37 -5.81
C THR A 140 21.01 -3.17 -6.74
N CYS A 141 20.62 -1.97 -6.28
CA CYS A 141 20.56 -0.79 -7.12
C CYS A 141 21.93 -0.13 -7.33
N GLY A 142 22.22 0.24 -8.58
CA GLY A 142 23.42 0.99 -8.94
C GLY A 142 23.47 2.39 -8.29
N PHE A 143 24.66 2.98 -8.28
CA PHE A 143 24.92 4.28 -7.62
C PHE A 143 23.96 5.41 -8.10
N LEU A 144 23.78 5.55 -9.41
CA LEU A 144 22.90 6.59 -9.98
C LEU A 144 21.45 6.38 -9.60
N HIS A 145 20.98 5.13 -9.60
CA HIS A 145 19.61 4.80 -9.18
C HIS A 145 19.39 5.13 -7.69
N ARG A 146 20.37 4.82 -6.85
CA ARG A 146 20.34 5.16 -5.41
C ARG A 146 20.30 6.69 -5.19
N MET A 147 21.07 7.45 -5.98
CA MET A 147 21.00 8.92 -5.93
C MET A 147 19.61 9.44 -6.28
N LEU A 148 18.97 8.87 -7.31
CA LEU A 148 17.62 9.22 -7.74
C LEU A 148 16.59 8.90 -6.65
N ILE A 149 16.66 7.70 -6.06
CA ILE A 149 15.77 7.30 -4.94
C ILE A 149 15.94 8.26 -3.76
N ASN A 150 17.18 8.60 -3.39
CA ASN A 150 17.44 9.53 -2.30
C ASN A 150 16.90 10.95 -2.58
N PHE A 151 17.03 11.41 -3.83
CA PHE A 151 16.43 12.68 -4.25
C PHE A 151 14.91 12.62 -4.19
N ALA A 152 14.29 11.58 -4.77
CA ALA A 152 12.84 11.36 -4.77
C ALA A 152 12.27 11.29 -3.35
N LYS A 153 12.98 10.63 -2.42
CA LYS A 153 12.61 10.56 -0.99
C LYS A 153 12.65 11.93 -0.31
N ARG A 154 13.66 12.75 -0.61
CA ARG A 154 13.83 14.09 0.00
C ARG A 154 12.91 15.15 -0.61
N ARG A 155 12.59 15.02 -1.89
CA ARG A 155 11.82 16.00 -2.67
C ARG A 155 10.75 15.29 -3.52
N PRO A 156 9.80 14.55 -2.87
CA PRO A 156 8.89 13.67 -3.60
C PRO A 156 8.01 14.41 -4.60
N ASN A 157 7.41 15.53 -4.23
CA ASN A 157 6.56 16.31 -5.13
C ASN A 157 7.35 16.93 -6.30
N THR A 158 8.61 17.30 -6.08
CA THR A 158 9.49 17.80 -7.15
C THR A 158 9.87 16.68 -8.10
N TYR A 159 10.21 15.50 -7.57
CA TYR A 159 10.47 14.33 -8.38
C TYR A 159 9.23 13.95 -9.18
N GLU A 160 8.08 13.80 -8.54
CA GLU A 160 6.83 13.38 -9.18
C GLU A 160 6.39 14.34 -10.28
N SER A 161 6.48 15.66 -10.06
CA SER A 161 6.01 16.66 -11.01
C SER A 161 7.00 16.98 -12.15
N LYS A 162 8.33 16.85 -11.93
CA LYS A 162 9.33 17.37 -12.86
C LYS A 162 10.27 16.31 -13.44
N LEU A 163 10.52 15.18 -12.77
CA LEU A 163 11.54 14.22 -13.17
C LEU A 163 11.00 12.82 -13.44
N SER A 164 9.90 12.43 -12.82
CA SER A 164 9.40 11.06 -12.88
C SER A 164 9.00 10.59 -14.29
N HIS A 165 8.73 11.54 -15.20
CA HIS A 165 8.43 11.23 -16.60
C HIS A 165 9.68 10.95 -17.45
N LEU A 166 10.85 11.39 -17.00
CA LEU A 166 12.13 11.13 -17.66
C LEU A 166 12.82 9.89 -17.11
N ILE A 167 12.80 9.73 -15.80
CA ILE A 167 13.46 8.62 -15.09
C ILE A 167 12.48 8.09 -14.03
N PRO A 168 11.54 7.22 -14.43
CA PRO A 168 10.55 6.67 -13.51
C PRO A 168 11.19 5.68 -12.53
N LEU A 169 10.73 5.70 -11.27
CA LEU A 169 10.91 4.64 -10.30
C LEU A 169 9.76 3.62 -10.43
N ASN A 170 9.93 2.41 -9.90
CA ASN A 170 9.03 1.30 -10.25
C ASN A 170 7.87 1.12 -9.27
N SER A 171 8.12 1.21 -7.99
CA SER A 171 7.14 0.89 -6.95
C SER A 171 7.15 1.91 -5.82
N LEU A 172 6.05 1.96 -5.09
CA LEU A 172 5.87 2.68 -3.83
C LEU A 172 5.46 1.70 -2.74
N THR A 173 6.16 1.71 -1.62
CA THR A 173 5.72 1.03 -0.40
C THR A 173 5.40 2.07 0.66
N PHE A 174 4.16 2.09 1.12
CA PHE A 174 3.68 2.96 2.19
C PHE A 174 3.68 2.21 3.51
N TYR A 175 4.14 2.89 4.55
CA TYR A 175 4.08 2.44 5.94
C TYR A 175 3.14 3.37 6.69
N LEU A 176 2.06 2.81 7.19
CA LEU A 176 0.94 3.54 7.75
C LEU A 176 0.69 3.09 9.19
N THR A 177 0.19 3.99 10.02
CA THR A 177 -0.26 3.67 11.39
C THR A 177 -1.71 4.09 11.56
N VAL A 178 -2.53 3.17 12.06
CA VAL A 178 -3.95 3.40 12.29
C VAL A 178 -4.19 4.34 13.47
N ILE A 179 -5.04 5.34 13.25
CA ILE A 179 -5.57 6.26 14.28
C ILE A 179 -7.04 5.90 14.53
N LYS A 180 -7.40 5.68 15.80
CA LYS A 180 -8.78 5.46 16.25
C LYS A 180 -9.28 6.65 17.05
#